data_b6e9932b4e80eb7a7fd537edbe44c7b9
#
_entry.id   b6e9932b4e80eb7a7fd537edbe44c7b9
#
_cell.length_a   1.000
_cell.length_b   1.000
_cell.length_c   1.000
_cell.angle_alpha   90.00
_cell.angle_beta   90.00
_cell.angle_gamma   90.00
#
_symmetry.space_group_name_H-M   'P 1'
#
loop_
_entity.id
_entity.type
_entity.pdbx_description
1 polymer ?
#
loop_
_entity_poly.entity_id
_entity_poly.type
_entity_poly.pdbx_seq_one_letter_code
_entity_poly.pdbx_strand_id
1 'polypeptide(L)'
;MSNMRIWDAVPKTDRSYTQNANVDGNRQTAVSGLYMVKLATEVLGPIGEDWGFSVVEERFDNTAPMVVKAGNDKEMPVYMMDNGAMVWEQVHTLKLRLWHGAKENTVEQYGHTPYRYMTKTGKVYCDKEYAKKSLTDALKKCLSLLGICADVYMGMFDDQAYVAAADTENALKKADNADAELMKQIDAFRAEVADSVKAIGLAPNMDAVGKLFGLAANKIDRKAAVLGLNADAEKEPINVAYFERERVLKGAQE
;
A
#
# COMPACT_ATOMS: atom_id res chain seq x y z
N MET A 1 21.77 18.25 9.47
CA MET A 1 21.12 17.31 8.53
C MET A 1 19.65 17.20 8.91
N SER A 2 18.74 17.08 7.91
CA SER A 2 17.30 16.89 8.16
C SER A 2 17.06 15.55 8.88
N ASN A 3 16.15 15.54 9.87
CA ASN A 3 15.69 14.30 10.51
C ASN A 3 14.94 13.39 9.52
N MET A 4 14.41 13.98 8.43
CA MET A 4 13.67 13.29 7.37
C MET A 4 14.54 12.80 6.21
N ARG A 5 15.87 12.89 6.29
CA ARG A 5 16.78 12.66 5.17
C ARG A 5 16.57 11.32 4.45
N ILE A 6 16.24 10.24 5.18
CA ILE A 6 15.98 8.93 4.57
C ILE A 6 14.60 8.95 3.92
N TRP A 7 13.58 9.41 4.63
CA TRP A 7 12.22 9.53 4.12
C TRP A 7 12.13 10.40 2.86
N ASP A 8 12.84 11.54 2.86
CA ASP A 8 12.85 12.48 1.73
C ASP A 8 13.59 11.89 0.50
N ALA A 9 14.51 10.95 0.72
CA ALA A 9 15.24 10.26 -0.34
C ALA A 9 14.48 9.08 -0.95
N VAL A 10 13.44 8.56 -0.27
CA VAL A 10 12.66 7.41 -0.76
C VAL A 10 11.71 7.85 -1.87
N PRO A 11 11.78 7.25 -3.07
CA PRO A 11 10.82 7.52 -4.13
C PRO A 11 9.44 6.96 -3.77
N LYS A 12 8.39 7.52 -4.38
CA LYS A 12 7.05 6.94 -4.30
C LYS A 12 7.06 5.49 -4.78
N THR A 13 6.29 4.65 -4.09
CA THR A 13 6.22 3.23 -4.43
C THR A 13 5.69 3.01 -5.84
N ASP A 14 6.41 2.18 -6.61
CA ASP A 14 5.98 1.80 -7.95
C ASP A 14 4.90 0.72 -7.87
N ARG A 15 3.73 1.06 -8.40
CA ARG A 15 2.55 0.18 -8.41
C ARG A 15 2.80 -1.18 -9.06
N SER A 16 3.72 -1.28 -10.01
CA SER A 16 4.05 -2.55 -10.67
C SER A 16 4.61 -3.61 -9.71
N TYR A 17 5.09 -3.21 -8.53
CA TYR A 17 5.57 -4.09 -7.47
C TYR A 17 4.59 -4.26 -6.31
N THR A 18 3.34 -3.81 -6.50
CA THR A 18 2.26 -4.00 -5.54
C THR A 18 1.24 -5.00 -6.04
N GLN A 19 0.48 -5.58 -5.12
CA GLN A 19 -0.64 -6.47 -5.44
C GLN A 19 -1.76 -6.28 -4.41
N ASN A 20 -2.99 -6.52 -4.84
CA ASN A 20 -4.11 -6.56 -3.92
C ASN A 20 -4.03 -7.86 -3.09
N ALA A 21 -4.03 -7.72 -1.77
CA ALA A 21 -4.15 -8.81 -0.83
C ALA A 21 -5.50 -8.74 -0.12
N ASN A 22 -6.03 -9.89 0.26
CA ASN A 22 -7.19 -9.98 1.12
C ASN A 22 -6.73 -10.57 2.46
N VAL A 23 -6.79 -9.77 3.51
CA VAL A 23 -6.44 -10.19 4.86
C VAL A 23 -7.71 -10.10 5.70
N ASP A 24 -8.22 -11.24 6.16
CA ASP A 24 -9.43 -11.36 6.99
C ASP A 24 -10.67 -10.64 6.41
N GLY A 25 -10.83 -10.69 5.09
CA GLY A 25 -11.93 -10.05 4.37
C GLY A 25 -11.69 -8.59 3.97
N ASN A 26 -10.62 -7.96 4.45
CA ASN A 26 -10.25 -6.60 4.11
C ASN A 26 -9.28 -6.57 2.91
N ARG A 27 -9.60 -5.74 1.92
CA ARG A 27 -8.67 -5.46 0.82
C ARG A 27 -7.54 -4.57 1.32
N GLN A 28 -6.31 -4.98 1.05
CA GLN A 28 -5.12 -4.22 1.36
C GLN A 28 -4.16 -4.25 0.16
N THR A 29 -3.40 -3.19 -0.02
CA THR A 29 -2.29 -3.20 -0.97
C THR A 29 -1.06 -3.80 -0.30
N ALA A 30 -0.53 -4.87 -0.87
CA ALA A 30 0.72 -5.49 -0.43
C ALA A 30 1.84 -5.12 -1.39
N VAL A 31 3.03 -4.84 -0.86
CA VAL A 31 4.23 -4.53 -1.65
C VAL A 31 5.20 -5.71 -1.63
N SER A 32 5.94 -5.91 -2.72
CA SER A 32 6.97 -6.95 -2.81
C SER A 32 8.11 -6.69 -1.82
N GLY A 33 8.44 -7.68 -0.98
CA GLY A 33 9.58 -7.56 -0.05
C GLY A 33 10.92 -7.37 -0.76
N LEU A 34 11.12 -8.03 -1.91
CA LEU A 34 12.35 -7.87 -2.69
C LEU A 34 12.47 -6.47 -3.32
N TYR A 35 11.33 -5.88 -3.72
CA TYR A 35 11.32 -4.49 -4.18
C TYR A 35 11.71 -3.52 -3.07
N MET A 36 11.23 -3.74 -1.83
CA MET A 36 11.64 -2.93 -0.69
C MET A 36 13.14 -3.06 -0.40
N VAL A 37 13.71 -4.27 -0.53
CA VAL A 37 15.17 -4.49 -0.42
C VAL A 37 15.92 -3.73 -1.51
N LYS A 38 15.42 -3.75 -2.75
CA LYS A 38 16.01 -2.97 -3.86
C LYS A 38 16.02 -1.48 -3.53
N LEU A 39 14.89 -0.89 -3.14
CA LEU A 39 14.81 0.52 -2.75
C LEU A 39 15.70 0.85 -1.55
N ALA A 40 15.75 -0.03 -0.55
CA ALA A 40 16.65 0.15 0.59
C ALA A 40 18.12 0.20 0.13
N THR A 41 18.50 -0.63 -0.82
CA THR A 41 19.86 -0.62 -1.39
C THR A 41 20.14 0.67 -2.18
N GLU A 42 19.14 1.18 -2.90
CA GLU A 42 19.27 2.46 -3.64
C GLU A 42 19.43 3.66 -2.69
N VAL A 43 18.72 3.64 -1.54
CA VAL A 43 18.68 4.78 -0.59
C VAL A 43 19.78 4.70 0.47
N LEU A 44 20.04 3.50 0.99
CA LEU A 44 20.94 3.29 2.13
C LEU A 44 22.34 2.83 1.72
N GLY A 45 22.52 2.32 0.49
CA GLY A 45 23.75 1.71 0.00
C GLY A 45 23.69 0.18 -0.06
N PRO A 46 24.80 -0.51 -0.38
CA PRO A 46 24.85 -1.96 -0.51
C PRO A 46 24.47 -2.71 0.75
N ILE A 47 23.64 -3.75 0.61
CA ILE A 47 23.30 -4.63 1.73
C ILE A 47 24.56 -5.40 2.20
N GLY A 48 24.74 -5.45 3.51
CA GLY A 48 25.92 -6.08 4.15
C GLY A 48 27.03 -5.09 4.44
N GLU A 49 27.12 -3.98 3.70
CA GLU A 49 28.11 -2.91 3.88
C GLU A 49 27.52 -1.71 4.62
N ASP A 50 26.50 -1.06 4.04
CA ASP A 50 25.88 0.16 4.58
C ASP A 50 24.59 -0.10 5.36
N TRP A 51 23.94 -1.24 5.14
CA TRP A 51 22.81 -1.71 5.91
C TRP A 51 22.74 -3.24 5.89
N GLY A 52 21.93 -3.77 6.78
CA GLY A 52 21.70 -5.21 6.83
C GLY A 52 20.81 -5.58 8.01
N PHE A 53 20.62 -6.87 8.21
CA PHE A 53 19.77 -7.37 9.28
C PHE A 53 20.26 -8.68 9.88
N SER A 54 19.76 -8.99 11.07
CA SER A 54 19.95 -10.28 11.76
C SER A 54 18.67 -10.69 12.46
N VAL A 55 18.46 -12.00 12.58
CA VAL A 55 17.42 -12.56 13.43
C VAL A 55 17.93 -12.56 14.86
N VAL A 56 17.20 -11.93 15.78
CA VAL A 56 17.59 -11.83 17.20
C VAL A 56 16.75 -12.76 18.09
N GLU A 57 15.58 -13.18 17.60
CA GLU A 57 14.71 -14.11 18.32
C GLU A 57 13.87 -14.89 17.32
N GLU A 58 13.67 -16.18 17.58
CA GLU A 58 12.79 -17.05 16.80
C GLU A 58 12.13 -18.07 17.73
N ARG A 59 10.80 -18.19 17.62
CA ARG A 59 10.02 -19.11 18.46
C ARG A 59 8.68 -19.47 17.84
N PHE A 60 8.05 -20.48 18.43
CA PHE A 60 6.65 -20.82 18.15
C PHE A 60 5.79 -20.48 19.36
N ASP A 61 4.77 -19.68 19.16
CA ASP A 61 3.80 -19.29 20.17
C ASP A 61 2.50 -20.10 20.00
N ASN A 62 2.00 -20.68 21.08
CA ASN A 62 0.66 -21.27 21.08
C ASN A 62 -0.37 -20.14 21.14
N THR A 63 -1.41 -20.25 20.31
CA THR A 63 -2.47 -19.22 20.22
C THR A 63 -3.79 -19.74 20.74
N ALA A 64 -4.60 -20.42 19.94
CA ALA A 64 -5.89 -20.96 20.31
C ALA A 64 -5.85 -22.50 20.37
N PRO A 65 -6.64 -23.15 21.23
CA PRO A 65 -6.81 -24.59 21.14
C PRO A 65 -7.54 -24.95 19.83
N MET A 66 -7.10 -26.01 19.17
CA MET A 66 -7.76 -26.47 17.95
C MET A 66 -9.14 -27.04 18.26
N VAL A 67 -10.17 -26.55 17.59
CA VAL A 67 -11.56 -26.93 17.80
C VAL A 67 -12.00 -27.89 16.71
N VAL A 68 -12.34 -29.12 17.07
CA VAL A 68 -12.86 -30.15 16.14
C VAL A 68 -14.36 -29.94 15.88
N LYS A 69 -15.11 -29.57 16.90
CA LYS A 69 -16.54 -29.23 16.82
C LYS A 69 -16.79 -27.97 17.60
N ALA A 70 -17.32 -26.95 16.94
CA ALA A 70 -17.71 -25.71 17.60
C ALA A 70 -18.82 -25.98 18.64
N GLY A 71 -18.73 -25.30 19.76
CA GLY A 71 -19.81 -25.27 20.76
C GLY A 71 -21.00 -24.41 20.30
N ASN A 72 -22.11 -24.53 20.97
CA ASN A 72 -23.29 -23.68 20.86
C ASN A 72 -23.89 -23.44 22.25
N ASP A 73 -25.06 -22.80 22.35
CA ASP A 73 -25.72 -22.47 23.63
C ASP A 73 -25.99 -23.68 24.53
N LYS A 74 -25.95 -24.90 23.99
CA LYS A 74 -26.28 -26.16 24.71
C LYS A 74 -25.10 -27.15 24.76
N GLU A 75 -24.10 -26.99 23.93
CA GLU A 75 -22.96 -27.93 23.81
C GLU A 75 -21.62 -27.19 23.92
N MET A 76 -20.72 -27.72 24.75
CA MET A 76 -19.34 -27.24 24.84
C MET A 76 -18.57 -27.54 23.54
N PRO A 77 -17.58 -26.70 23.18
CA PRO A 77 -16.70 -27.01 22.05
C PRO A 77 -15.90 -28.28 22.32
N VAL A 78 -15.67 -29.06 21.27
CA VAL A 78 -14.82 -30.26 21.33
C VAL A 78 -13.42 -29.88 20.81
N TYR A 79 -12.43 -30.00 21.68
CA TYR A 79 -11.05 -29.69 21.36
C TYR A 79 -10.31 -30.92 20.82
N MET A 80 -9.33 -30.68 19.94
CA MET A 80 -8.41 -31.71 19.48
C MET A 80 -7.48 -32.12 20.63
N MET A 81 -7.36 -33.43 20.86
CA MET A 81 -6.47 -33.99 21.86
C MET A 81 -5.45 -34.92 21.16
N ASP A 82 -4.19 -34.88 21.63
CA ASP A 82 -3.15 -35.81 21.24
C ASP A 82 -2.49 -36.36 22.51
N ASN A 83 -2.52 -37.68 22.69
CA ASN A 83 -1.99 -38.37 23.88
C ASN A 83 -2.45 -37.74 25.22
N GLY A 84 -3.71 -37.28 25.29
CA GLY A 84 -4.28 -36.67 26.49
C GLY A 84 -3.94 -35.17 26.67
N ALA A 85 -3.14 -34.59 25.78
CA ALA A 85 -2.82 -33.16 25.80
C ALA A 85 -3.64 -32.41 24.76
N MET A 86 -4.02 -31.17 25.07
CA MET A 86 -4.70 -30.28 24.13
C MET A 86 -3.75 -29.84 23.02
N VAL A 87 -4.23 -29.92 21.77
CA VAL A 87 -3.50 -29.46 20.59
C VAL A 87 -3.82 -27.99 20.32
N TRP A 88 -2.77 -27.19 20.18
CA TRP A 88 -2.86 -25.74 19.97
C TRP A 88 -2.52 -25.36 18.53
N GLU A 89 -3.19 -24.35 18.05
CA GLU A 89 -2.70 -23.59 16.89
C GLU A 89 -1.39 -22.88 17.28
N GLN A 90 -0.49 -22.77 16.32
CA GLN A 90 0.82 -22.18 16.53
C GLN A 90 1.13 -21.12 15.47
N VAL A 91 1.70 -20.04 15.95
CA VAL A 91 2.25 -18.96 15.13
C VAL A 91 3.77 -18.99 15.26
N HIS A 92 4.45 -18.92 14.13
CA HIS A 92 5.88 -18.68 14.09
C HIS A 92 6.14 -17.19 14.29
N THR A 93 6.89 -16.84 15.31
CA THR A 93 7.28 -15.47 15.66
C THR A 93 8.78 -15.32 15.48
N LEU A 94 9.19 -14.32 14.72
CA LEU A 94 10.57 -13.98 14.43
C LEU A 94 10.79 -12.49 14.71
N LYS A 95 11.81 -12.17 15.53
CA LYS A 95 12.25 -10.78 15.75
C LYS A 95 13.49 -10.50 14.92
N LEU A 96 13.41 -9.47 14.09
CA LEU A 96 14.49 -9.01 13.23
C LEU A 96 15.03 -7.68 13.74
N ARG A 97 16.36 -7.56 13.72
CA ARG A 97 17.09 -6.31 13.92
C ARG A 97 17.69 -5.90 12.59
N LEU A 98 17.30 -4.73 12.08
CA LEU A 98 17.90 -4.07 10.93
C LEU A 98 18.81 -2.95 11.42
N TRP A 99 19.98 -2.80 10.82
CA TRP A 99 20.94 -1.69 11.05
C TRP A 99 21.20 -0.94 9.75
N HIS A 100 21.54 0.36 9.83
CA HIS A 100 21.88 1.19 8.67
C HIS A 100 22.90 2.28 9.04
N GLY A 101 23.83 2.57 8.11
CA GLY A 101 24.95 3.47 8.32
C GLY A 101 25.95 2.90 9.33
N ALA A 102 25.68 3.02 10.62
CA ALA A 102 26.48 2.38 11.68
C ALA A 102 25.72 1.17 12.26
N LYS A 103 26.46 0.20 12.79
CA LYS A 103 25.88 -1.04 13.35
C LYS A 103 24.97 -0.80 14.58
N GLU A 104 25.18 0.31 15.26
CA GLU A 104 24.41 0.76 16.44
C GLU A 104 23.07 1.38 16.04
N ASN A 105 22.95 1.92 14.81
CA ASN A 105 21.71 2.50 14.31
C ASN A 105 20.75 1.37 13.91
N THR A 106 19.90 0.97 14.82
CA THR A 106 19.04 -0.21 14.63
C THR A 106 17.57 0.09 14.78
N VAL A 107 16.76 -0.65 14.03
CA VAL A 107 15.31 -0.78 14.22
C VAL A 107 14.97 -2.27 14.37
N GLU A 108 14.01 -2.59 15.22
CA GLU A 108 13.58 -3.97 15.45
C GLU A 108 12.09 -4.12 15.22
N GLN A 109 11.70 -5.23 14.60
CA GLN A 109 10.31 -5.57 14.38
C GLN A 109 10.07 -7.06 14.45
N TYR A 110 8.84 -7.43 14.79
CA TYR A 110 8.38 -8.81 14.77
C TYR A 110 7.67 -9.13 13.45
N GLY A 111 7.97 -10.31 12.91
CA GLY A 111 7.21 -10.96 11.86
C GLY A 111 6.48 -12.18 12.40
N HIS A 112 5.26 -12.39 11.93
CA HIS A 112 4.39 -13.48 12.39
C HIS A 112 3.80 -14.22 11.21
N THR A 113 3.77 -15.56 11.31
CA THR A 113 3.10 -16.41 10.32
C THR A 113 2.41 -17.56 11.02
N PRO A 114 1.10 -17.81 10.76
CA PRO A 114 0.44 -19.01 11.20
C PRO A 114 1.22 -20.25 10.71
N TYR A 115 1.75 -21.04 11.63
CA TYR A 115 2.51 -22.24 11.31
C TYR A 115 1.63 -23.47 11.26
N ARG A 116 0.91 -23.75 12.34
CA ARG A 116 0.01 -24.90 12.45
C ARG A 116 -1.37 -24.42 12.88
N TYR A 117 -2.39 -24.70 12.10
CA TYR A 117 -3.75 -24.23 12.37
C TYR A 117 -4.81 -25.15 11.78
N MET A 118 -6.03 -25.01 12.28
CA MET A 118 -7.19 -25.70 11.75
C MET A 118 -7.76 -24.93 10.55
N THR A 119 -7.88 -25.57 9.41
CA THR A 119 -8.54 -24.99 8.24
C THR A 119 -10.06 -24.92 8.45
N LYS A 120 -10.74 -24.09 7.66
CA LYS A 120 -12.22 -24.01 7.65
C LYS A 120 -12.89 -25.34 7.33
N THR A 121 -12.19 -26.27 6.72
CA THR A 121 -12.67 -27.64 6.40
C THR A 121 -12.36 -28.67 7.49
N GLY A 122 -11.86 -28.24 8.66
CA GLY A 122 -11.56 -29.11 9.81
C GLY A 122 -10.28 -29.94 9.65
N LYS A 123 -9.37 -29.55 8.75
CA LYS A 123 -8.07 -30.23 8.57
C LYS A 123 -6.96 -29.43 9.21
N VAL A 124 -6.04 -30.10 9.92
CA VAL A 124 -4.82 -29.47 10.40
C VAL A 124 -3.89 -29.20 9.22
N TYR A 125 -3.42 -27.98 9.12
CA TYR A 125 -2.45 -27.54 8.13
C TYR A 125 -1.18 -27.06 8.81
N CYS A 126 -0.01 -27.39 8.22
CA CYS A 126 1.28 -26.84 8.62
C CYS A 126 1.88 -26.09 7.42
N ASP A 127 2.12 -24.80 7.60
CA ASP A 127 2.74 -23.96 6.57
C ASP A 127 4.25 -24.25 6.50
N LYS A 128 4.72 -24.77 5.38
CA LYS A 128 6.14 -25.11 5.17
C LYS A 128 7.00 -23.87 4.85
N GLU A 129 6.37 -22.75 4.49
CA GLU A 129 7.04 -21.49 4.13
C GLU A 129 7.06 -20.48 5.31
N TYR A 130 6.71 -20.92 6.51
CA TYR A 130 6.51 -20.05 7.68
C TYR A 130 7.72 -19.14 7.97
N ALA A 131 8.93 -19.71 7.97
CA ALA A 131 10.15 -18.97 8.30
C ALA A 131 10.42 -17.83 7.30
N LYS A 132 10.32 -18.13 5.99
CA LYS A 132 10.46 -17.14 4.92
C LYS A 132 9.42 -16.04 5.01
N LYS A 133 8.15 -16.40 5.31
CA LYS A 133 7.05 -15.44 5.44
C LYS A 133 7.28 -14.51 6.64
N SER A 134 7.60 -15.06 7.81
CA SER A 134 7.88 -14.27 9.02
C SER A 134 9.09 -13.36 8.86
N LEU A 135 10.17 -13.85 8.23
CA LEU A 135 11.34 -13.04 7.92
C LEU A 135 10.98 -11.87 6.99
N THR A 136 10.23 -12.14 5.93
CA THR A 136 9.79 -11.11 4.98
C THR A 136 8.87 -10.10 5.65
N ASP A 137 7.96 -10.52 6.52
CA ASP A 137 7.06 -9.64 7.26
C ASP A 137 7.84 -8.72 8.20
N ALA A 138 8.75 -9.27 9.02
CA ALA A 138 9.61 -8.48 9.91
C ALA A 138 10.47 -7.47 9.16
N LEU A 139 11.10 -7.90 8.05
CA LEU A 139 11.96 -7.04 7.23
C LEU A 139 11.18 -5.87 6.61
N LYS A 140 10.00 -6.14 6.05
CA LYS A 140 9.13 -5.12 5.48
C LYS A 140 8.72 -4.09 6.53
N LYS A 141 8.38 -4.51 7.74
CA LYS A 141 8.05 -3.62 8.86
C LYS A 141 9.25 -2.77 9.28
N CYS A 142 10.46 -3.33 9.37
CA CYS A 142 11.66 -2.55 9.65
C CYS A 142 11.92 -1.49 8.58
N LEU A 143 11.84 -1.88 7.30
CA LEU A 143 12.07 -0.98 6.17
C LEU A 143 11.03 0.15 6.10
N SER A 144 9.76 -0.14 6.38
CA SER A 144 8.70 0.88 6.38
C SER A 144 8.91 1.95 7.46
N LEU A 145 9.53 1.61 8.60
CA LEU A 145 9.90 2.59 9.63
C LEU A 145 10.98 3.57 9.15
N LEU A 146 11.78 3.19 8.15
CA LEU A 146 12.76 4.06 7.50
C LEU A 146 12.18 4.83 6.32
N GLY A 147 10.88 4.71 6.03
CA GLY A 147 10.22 5.36 4.91
C GLY A 147 10.10 4.50 3.65
N ILE A 148 10.80 3.37 3.56
CA ILE A 148 10.81 2.50 2.36
C ILE A 148 9.40 1.92 2.14
N CYS A 149 8.76 2.35 1.04
CA CYS A 149 7.35 2.03 0.71
C CYS A 149 6.35 2.40 1.83
N ALA A 150 6.66 3.38 2.67
CA ALA A 150 5.80 3.79 3.77
C ALA A 150 4.44 4.34 3.29
N ASP A 151 4.38 4.90 2.09
CA ASP A 151 3.16 5.36 1.43
C ASP A 151 2.10 4.25 1.31
N VAL A 152 2.50 3.01 1.03
CA VAL A 152 1.58 1.85 1.05
C VAL A 152 1.06 1.58 2.47
N TYR A 153 1.94 1.60 3.47
CA TYR A 153 1.58 1.34 4.87
C TYR A 153 0.76 2.46 5.51
N MET A 154 0.89 3.69 5.02
CA MET A 154 0.07 4.84 5.41
C MET A 154 -1.30 4.87 4.69
N GLY A 155 -1.62 3.88 3.85
CA GLY A 155 -2.89 3.82 3.13
C GLY A 155 -3.00 4.80 1.95
N MET A 156 -1.90 5.44 1.51
CA MET A 156 -1.94 6.40 0.41
C MET A 156 -2.32 5.72 -0.92
N PHE A 157 -2.15 4.41 -1.02
CA PHE A 157 -2.56 3.62 -2.20
C PHE A 157 -4.08 3.40 -2.30
N ASP A 158 -4.85 3.77 -1.28
CA ASP A 158 -6.31 3.82 -1.36
C ASP A 158 -6.81 5.10 -2.06
N ASP A 159 -5.95 6.13 -2.16
CA ASP A 159 -6.22 7.36 -2.89
C ASP A 159 -5.78 7.23 -4.36
N GLN A 160 -6.76 7.15 -5.27
CA GLN A 160 -6.49 6.99 -6.70
C GLN A 160 -5.73 8.18 -7.32
N ALA A 161 -5.92 9.39 -6.79
CA ALA A 161 -5.18 10.56 -7.28
C ALA A 161 -3.70 10.48 -6.88
N TYR A 162 -3.40 10.01 -5.67
CA TYR A 162 -2.03 9.73 -5.26
C TYR A 162 -1.38 8.67 -6.16
N VAL A 163 -2.07 7.56 -6.39
CA VAL A 163 -1.56 6.46 -7.23
C VAL A 163 -1.28 6.94 -8.65
N ALA A 164 -2.20 7.71 -9.25
CA ALA A 164 -2.01 8.26 -10.59
C ALA A 164 -0.80 9.20 -10.69
N ALA A 165 -0.55 10.02 -9.65
CA ALA A 165 0.63 10.87 -9.59
C ALA A 165 1.92 10.06 -9.39
N ALA A 166 1.89 9.02 -8.55
CA ALA A 166 3.01 8.11 -8.36
C ALA A 166 3.37 7.33 -9.64
N ASP A 167 2.37 6.84 -10.37
CA ASP A 167 2.55 6.16 -11.67
C ASP A 167 3.22 7.09 -12.69
N THR A 168 2.79 8.36 -12.75
CA THR A 168 3.38 9.38 -13.64
C THR A 168 4.85 9.63 -13.27
N GLU A 169 5.15 9.83 -11.98
CA GLU A 169 6.53 10.07 -11.51
C GLU A 169 7.44 8.86 -11.81
N ASN A 170 6.94 7.64 -11.57
CA ASN A 170 7.70 6.43 -11.85
C ASN A 170 7.90 6.20 -13.36
N ALA A 171 6.94 6.57 -14.21
CA ALA A 171 7.09 6.52 -15.67
C ALA A 171 8.19 7.47 -16.14
N LEU A 172 8.23 8.71 -15.63
CA LEU A 172 9.27 9.68 -15.96
C LEU A 172 10.66 9.21 -15.53
N LYS A 173 10.78 8.61 -14.33
CA LYS A 173 12.05 8.09 -13.83
C LYS A 173 12.61 6.89 -14.62
N LYS A 174 11.72 6.10 -15.23
CA LYS A 174 12.10 4.88 -15.98
C LYS A 174 12.37 5.16 -17.48
N ALA A 175 11.98 6.32 -17.97
CA ALA A 175 12.05 6.62 -19.39
C ALA A 175 13.49 6.85 -19.85
N ASP A 176 13.89 6.26 -20.97
CA ASP A 176 15.18 6.51 -21.64
C ASP A 176 15.27 7.94 -22.17
N ASN A 177 14.14 8.55 -22.54
CA ASN A 177 14.02 9.95 -22.95
C ASN A 177 12.95 10.62 -22.08
N ALA A 178 13.40 11.31 -21.03
CA ALA A 178 12.52 11.96 -20.06
C ALA A 178 11.66 13.06 -20.70
N ASP A 179 12.18 13.83 -21.67
CA ASP A 179 11.42 14.92 -22.31
C ASP A 179 10.29 14.36 -23.18
N ALA A 180 10.55 13.31 -23.96
CA ALA A 180 9.51 12.66 -24.77
C ALA A 180 8.42 12.02 -23.90
N GLU A 181 8.80 11.37 -22.81
CA GLU A 181 7.84 10.79 -21.87
C GLU A 181 7.04 11.89 -21.15
N LEU A 182 7.69 12.99 -20.74
CA LEU A 182 7.02 14.13 -20.13
C LEU A 182 5.92 14.69 -21.05
N MET A 183 6.23 14.93 -22.33
CA MET A 183 5.24 15.41 -23.30
C MET A 183 4.07 14.45 -23.46
N LYS A 184 4.34 13.16 -23.57
CA LYS A 184 3.31 12.12 -23.65
C LYS A 184 2.43 12.10 -22.39
N GLN A 185 3.02 12.26 -21.20
CA GLN A 185 2.28 12.31 -19.94
C GLN A 185 1.42 13.57 -19.82
N ILE A 186 1.92 14.72 -20.32
CA ILE A 186 1.15 15.97 -20.39
C ILE A 186 -0.06 15.81 -21.33
N ASP A 187 0.13 15.23 -22.50
CA ASP A 187 -0.97 15.01 -23.46
C ASP A 187 -2.03 14.06 -22.90
N ALA A 188 -1.60 12.96 -22.28
CA ALA A 188 -2.51 12.02 -21.60
C ALA A 188 -3.26 12.69 -20.44
N PHE A 189 -2.57 13.50 -19.63
CA PHE A 189 -3.18 14.26 -18.54
C PHE A 189 -4.25 15.23 -19.03
N ARG A 190 -3.98 15.99 -20.10
CA ARG A 190 -4.96 16.91 -20.69
C ARG A 190 -6.16 16.19 -21.31
N ALA A 191 -5.96 15.00 -21.86
CA ALA A 191 -7.09 14.16 -22.30
C ALA A 191 -7.98 13.73 -21.12
N GLU A 192 -7.38 13.34 -19.98
CA GLU A 192 -8.13 13.00 -18.75
C GLU A 192 -8.90 14.22 -18.19
N VAL A 193 -8.33 15.43 -18.25
CA VAL A 193 -9.03 16.67 -17.87
C VAL A 193 -10.23 16.90 -18.79
N ALA A 194 -10.07 16.73 -20.11
CA ALA A 194 -11.15 16.87 -21.07
C ALA A 194 -12.28 15.84 -20.82
N ASP A 195 -11.96 14.61 -20.46
CA ASP A 195 -12.97 13.59 -20.07
C ASP A 195 -13.70 13.97 -18.79
N SER A 196 -12.99 14.56 -17.81
CA SER A 196 -13.60 15.08 -16.58
C SER A 196 -14.57 16.24 -16.87
N VAL A 197 -14.23 17.15 -17.78
CA VAL A 197 -15.12 18.23 -18.28
C VAL A 197 -16.41 17.66 -18.86
N LYS A 198 -16.30 16.63 -19.71
CA LYS A 198 -17.48 15.95 -20.29
C LYS A 198 -18.34 15.30 -19.20
N ALA A 199 -17.71 14.61 -18.26
CA ALA A 199 -18.41 13.94 -17.16
C ALA A 199 -19.18 14.93 -16.28
N ILE A 200 -18.56 16.07 -15.92
CA ILE A 200 -19.20 17.16 -15.17
C ILE A 200 -20.38 17.72 -15.95
N GLY A 201 -20.20 18.00 -17.25
CA GLY A 201 -21.25 18.54 -18.14
C GLY A 201 -22.46 17.60 -18.30
N LEU A 202 -22.30 16.31 -18.13
CA LEU A 202 -23.37 15.29 -18.23
C LEU A 202 -23.95 14.88 -16.88
N ALA A 203 -23.43 15.38 -15.75
CA ALA A 203 -23.87 14.98 -14.42
C ALA A 203 -25.37 15.24 -14.20
N PRO A 204 -26.12 14.28 -13.62
CA PRO A 204 -27.59 14.36 -13.53
C PRO A 204 -28.11 15.37 -12.50
N ASN A 205 -27.33 15.72 -11.49
CA ASN A 205 -27.70 16.63 -10.39
C ASN A 205 -26.48 17.28 -9.76
N MET A 206 -26.70 18.29 -8.89
CA MET A 206 -25.62 19.04 -8.26
C MET A 206 -24.74 18.22 -7.31
N ASP A 207 -25.25 17.19 -6.65
CA ASP A 207 -24.45 16.28 -5.84
C ASP A 207 -23.41 15.52 -6.69
N ALA A 208 -23.85 15.02 -7.85
CA ALA A 208 -22.97 14.37 -8.82
C ALA A 208 -21.94 15.35 -9.42
N VAL A 209 -22.36 16.58 -9.74
CA VAL A 209 -21.45 17.66 -10.21
C VAL A 209 -20.36 17.90 -9.16
N GLY A 210 -20.72 18.12 -7.90
CA GLY A 210 -19.78 18.39 -6.82
C GLY A 210 -18.80 17.25 -6.59
N LYS A 211 -19.26 15.99 -6.61
CA LYS A 211 -18.39 14.80 -6.47
C LYS A 211 -17.40 14.66 -7.62
N LEU A 212 -17.87 14.78 -8.87
CA LEU A 212 -17.01 14.67 -10.06
C LEU A 212 -15.98 15.79 -10.09
N PHE A 213 -16.39 17.02 -9.78
CA PHE A 213 -15.51 18.18 -9.71
C PHE A 213 -14.43 17.99 -8.64
N GLY A 214 -14.80 17.59 -7.40
CA GLY A 214 -13.85 17.37 -6.32
C GLY A 214 -12.81 16.29 -6.65
N LEU A 215 -13.23 15.18 -7.27
CA LEU A 215 -12.32 14.11 -7.70
C LEU A 215 -11.37 14.62 -8.81
N ALA A 216 -11.89 15.34 -9.80
CA ALA A 216 -11.09 15.90 -10.89
C ALA A 216 -10.08 16.93 -10.37
N ALA A 217 -10.49 17.85 -9.51
CA ALA A 217 -9.63 18.89 -8.94
C ALA A 217 -8.48 18.28 -8.13
N ASN A 218 -8.75 17.32 -7.24
CA ASN A 218 -7.71 16.63 -6.47
C ASN A 218 -6.70 15.91 -7.39
N LYS A 219 -7.18 15.23 -8.43
CA LYS A 219 -6.33 14.56 -9.41
C LYS A 219 -5.46 15.54 -10.19
N ILE A 220 -6.03 16.68 -10.61
CA ILE A 220 -5.30 17.74 -11.33
C ILE A 220 -4.20 18.31 -10.42
N ASP A 221 -4.51 18.68 -9.18
CA ASP A 221 -3.52 19.24 -8.26
C ASP A 221 -2.29 18.35 -8.11
N ARG A 222 -2.50 17.05 -7.91
CA ARG A 222 -1.41 16.09 -7.72
C ARG A 222 -0.62 15.82 -8.99
N LYS A 223 -1.29 15.61 -10.14
CA LYS A 223 -0.61 15.33 -11.40
C LYS A 223 0.11 16.55 -11.98
N ALA A 224 -0.51 17.73 -11.93
CA ALA A 224 0.10 18.97 -12.39
C ALA A 224 1.43 19.24 -11.62
N ALA A 225 1.46 19.03 -10.32
CA ALA A 225 2.66 19.17 -9.51
C ALA A 225 3.81 18.26 -10.00
N VAL A 226 3.50 16.99 -10.32
CA VAL A 226 4.49 16.02 -10.84
C VAL A 226 4.99 16.42 -12.24
N LEU A 227 4.09 16.95 -13.08
CA LEU A 227 4.39 17.35 -14.47
C LEU A 227 5.00 18.76 -14.58
N GLY A 228 5.17 19.49 -13.47
CA GLY A 228 5.67 20.86 -13.45
C GLY A 228 4.69 21.88 -14.09
N LEU A 229 3.39 21.58 -14.10
CA LEU A 229 2.35 22.41 -14.66
C LEU A 229 1.69 23.30 -13.59
N ASN A 230 1.09 24.41 -14.02
CA ASN A 230 0.29 25.25 -13.15
C ASN A 230 -1.09 24.61 -12.93
N ALA A 231 -1.32 24.09 -11.73
CA ALA A 231 -2.57 23.39 -11.38
C ALA A 231 -3.81 24.25 -11.55
N ASP A 232 -3.75 25.56 -11.25
CA ASP A 232 -4.90 26.46 -11.36
C ASP A 232 -5.28 26.70 -12.84
N ALA A 233 -4.27 26.83 -13.71
CA ALA A 233 -4.51 26.92 -15.14
C ALA A 233 -5.13 25.61 -15.71
N GLU A 234 -4.66 24.46 -15.26
CA GLU A 234 -5.18 23.16 -15.72
C GLU A 234 -6.57 22.83 -15.12
N LYS A 235 -6.97 23.49 -14.01
CA LYS A 235 -8.33 23.38 -13.45
C LYS A 235 -9.38 24.27 -14.15
N GLU A 236 -8.97 25.28 -14.87
CA GLU A 236 -9.92 26.22 -15.50
C GLU A 236 -11.00 25.54 -16.34
N PRO A 237 -10.71 24.53 -17.19
CA PRO A 237 -11.74 23.84 -17.96
C PRO A 237 -12.83 23.16 -17.11
N ILE A 238 -12.45 22.55 -15.96
CA ILE A 238 -13.45 21.91 -15.08
C ILE A 238 -14.23 22.95 -14.27
N ASN A 239 -13.65 24.12 -13.94
CA ASN A 239 -14.35 25.23 -13.30
C ASN A 239 -15.47 25.75 -14.22
N VAL A 240 -15.15 25.99 -15.50
CA VAL A 240 -16.14 26.42 -16.50
C VAL A 240 -17.26 25.39 -16.63
N ALA A 241 -16.92 24.10 -16.76
CA ALA A 241 -17.91 23.02 -16.87
C ALA A 241 -18.83 22.93 -15.64
N TYR A 242 -18.28 23.14 -14.45
CA TYR A 242 -19.03 23.16 -13.19
C TYR A 242 -20.11 24.26 -13.22
N PHE A 243 -19.73 25.51 -13.48
CA PHE A 243 -20.64 26.62 -13.46
C PHE A 243 -21.68 26.57 -14.62
N GLU A 244 -21.28 26.08 -15.79
CA GLU A 244 -22.20 25.85 -16.88
C GLU A 244 -23.25 24.79 -16.54
N ARG A 245 -22.84 23.68 -15.94
CA ARG A 245 -23.77 22.62 -15.52
C ARG A 245 -24.69 23.07 -14.40
N GLU A 246 -24.17 23.82 -13.43
CA GLU A 246 -24.97 24.42 -12.36
C GLU A 246 -26.10 25.29 -12.94
N ARG A 247 -25.75 26.15 -13.91
CA ARG A 247 -26.76 27.04 -14.59
C ARG A 247 -27.85 26.21 -15.27
N VAL A 248 -27.47 25.16 -16.00
CA VAL A 248 -28.43 24.27 -16.69
C VAL A 248 -29.37 23.59 -15.69
N LEU A 249 -28.83 23.04 -14.60
CA LEU A 249 -29.61 22.31 -13.61
C LEU A 249 -30.53 23.22 -12.79
N LYS A 250 -30.13 24.48 -12.52
CA LYS A 250 -31.00 25.48 -11.85
C LYS A 250 -32.09 25.99 -12.77
N GLY A 251 -31.77 26.28 -14.04
CA GLY A 251 -32.76 26.74 -15.01
C GLY A 251 -33.76 25.67 -15.48
N ALA A 252 -33.50 24.40 -15.22
CA ALA A 252 -34.45 23.32 -15.48
C ALA A 252 -35.44 23.07 -14.32
N GLN A 253 -35.34 23.85 -13.23
CA GLN A 253 -36.21 23.78 -12.04
C GLN A 253 -37.25 24.95 -12.03
N GLU A 254 -37.12 25.90 -12.94
CA GLU A 254 -38.11 26.94 -13.25
C GLU A 254 -39.01 26.52 -14.40
#